data_6a1ca9ae4c51688ecc2a8afece028588
#
_entry.id   6a1ca9ae4c51688ecc2a8afece028588
#
_cell.length_a   1.000
_cell.length_b   1.000
_cell.length_c   1.000
_cell.angle_alpha   90.00
_cell.angle_beta   90.00
_cell.angle_gamma   90.00
#
_symmetry.space_group_name_H-M   'P 1'
#
loop_
_entity.id
_entity.type
_entity.pdbx_description
1 polymer ?
#
loop_
_entity_poly.entity_id
_entity_poly.type
_entity_poly.pdbx_seq_one_letter_code
_entity_poly.pdbx_strand_id
1 'polypeptide(L)'
;MKRITCMIFLLCTVFVLSAQESAKTLVVDLKSHETKKVLVVAHRGDWRNAPENSLQAFQNCMAMGVDMIEIDLKMTKDNQLVIMHDNTIDRTTDGKGKVSDYTLAELRKFRLKNGLGRVTFHSIPTLEEVLELTKGKILINIDKGYDYFQEVYKLLVKTQTI
;
A
#
# COMPACT_ATOMS: atom_id res chain seq x y z
N MET A 1 2.82 -20.70 -37.16
CA MET A 1 2.08 -19.74 -36.33
C MET A 1 1.63 -20.30 -34.96
N LYS A 2 1.12 -21.55 -34.85
CA LYS A 2 0.65 -22.11 -33.54
C LYS A 2 1.73 -22.28 -32.43
N ARG A 3 3.01 -22.46 -32.78
CA ARG A 3 4.10 -22.68 -31.80
C ARG A 3 4.57 -21.38 -31.10
N ILE A 4 4.49 -20.23 -31.77
CA ILE A 4 4.91 -18.93 -31.22
C ILE A 4 3.88 -18.44 -30.20
N THR A 5 2.58 -18.66 -30.44
CA THR A 5 1.50 -18.26 -29.50
C THR A 5 1.59 -19.03 -28.18
N CYS A 6 1.99 -20.31 -28.21
CA CYS A 6 2.16 -21.13 -27.01
C CYS A 6 3.36 -20.68 -26.15
N MET A 7 4.46 -20.24 -26.78
CA MET A 7 5.64 -19.70 -26.09
C MET A 7 5.36 -18.37 -25.40
N ILE A 8 4.59 -17.47 -26.01
CA ILE A 8 4.25 -16.17 -25.43
C ILE A 8 3.32 -16.37 -24.22
N PHE A 9 2.39 -17.31 -24.27
CA PHE A 9 1.51 -17.62 -23.15
C PHE A 9 2.28 -18.25 -21.96
N LEU A 10 3.27 -19.10 -22.24
CA LEU A 10 4.13 -19.69 -21.21
C LEU A 10 5.03 -18.64 -20.57
N LEU A 11 5.55 -17.69 -21.33
CA LEU A 11 6.38 -16.58 -20.82
C LEU A 11 5.58 -15.65 -19.90
N CYS A 12 4.32 -15.30 -20.25
CA CYS A 12 3.45 -14.50 -19.41
C CYS A 12 3.05 -15.21 -18.10
N THR A 13 2.84 -16.52 -18.11
CA THR A 13 2.50 -17.27 -16.89
C THR A 13 3.69 -17.39 -15.93
N VAL A 14 4.91 -17.51 -16.44
CA VAL A 14 6.14 -17.54 -15.61
C VAL A 14 6.37 -16.20 -14.92
N PHE A 15 6.11 -15.06 -15.57
CA PHE A 15 6.24 -13.72 -14.95
C PHE A 15 5.23 -13.49 -13.82
N VAL A 16 3.99 -13.95 -13.97
CA VAL A 16 2.97 -13.83 -12.92
C VAL A 16 3.29 -14.72 -11.71
N LEU A 17 3.81 -15.91 -11.92
CA LEU A 17 4.25 -16.83 -10.85
C LEU A 17 5.44 -16.26 -10.07
N SER A 18 6.40 -15.62 -10.73
CA SER A 18 7.58 -15.01 -10.07
C SER A 18 7.22 -13.86 -9.12
N ALA A 19 6.23 -13.03 -9.46
CA ALA A 19 5.79 -11.93 -8.60
C ALA A 19 5.04 -12.42 -7.35
N GLN A 20 4.35 -13.55 -7.43
CA GLN A 20 3.57 -14.09 -6.31
C GLN A 20 4.44 -14.85 -5.29
N GLU A 21 5.61 -15.34 -5.68
CA GLU A 21 6.56 -16.01 -4.78
C GLU A 21 7.38 -15.02 -3.93
N SER A 22 7.58 -13.78 -4.37
CA SER A 22 8.50 -12.86 -3.70
C SER A 22 8.08 -12.50 -2.27
N ALA A 23 6.80 -12.20 -2.02
CA ALA A 23 6.32 -11.88 -0.67
C ALA A 23 6.36 -13.11 0.27
N LYS A 24 6.05 -14.30 -0.22
CA LYS A 24 6.14 -15.55 0.56
C LYS A 24 7.57 -15.88 0.93
N THR A 25 8.51 -15.73 0.01
CA THR A 25 9.94 -15.96 0.25
C THR A 25 10.46 -14.98 1.31
N LEU A 26 10.10 -13.70 1.23
CA LEU A 26 10.48 -12.68 2.22
C LEU A 26 9.94 -13.00 3.64
N VAL A 27 8.70 -13.53 3.75
CA VAL A 27 8.14 -13.95 5.05
C VAL A 27 8.93 -15.13 5.62
N VAL A 28 9.33 -16.10 4.80
CA VAL A 28 10.15 -17.24 5.23
C VAL A 28 11.51 -16.75 5.70
N ASP A 29 12.17 -15.88 4.95
CA ASP A 29 13.45 -15.28 5.31
C ASP A 29 13.39 -14.52 6.63
N LEU A 30 12.35 -13.69 6.83
CA LEU A 30 12.14 -12.95 8.08
C LEU A 30 11.97 -13.88 9.29
N LYS A 31 11.32 -15.04 9.12
CA LYS A 31 11.08 -16.01 10.18
C LYS A 31 12.29 -16.88 10.49
N SER A 32 13.17 -17.14 9.52
CA SER A 32 14.30 -18.05 9.68
C SER A 32 15.43 -17.50 10.56
N HIS A 33 15.49 -16.18 10.75
CA HIS A 33 16.60 -15.47 11.41
C HIS A 33 17.99 -15.76 10.81
N GLU A 34 18.07 -16.49 9.70
CA GLU A 34 19.32 -16.89 9.04
C GLU A 34 19.71 -16.01 7.87
N THR A 35 18.77 -15.16 7.42
CA THR A 35 19.04 -14.31 6.26
C THR A 35 20.02 -13.21 6.58
N LYS A 36 21.01 -13.05 5.70
CA LYS A 36 21.95 -11.91 5.69
C LYS A 36 21.46 -10.78 4.79
N LYS A 37 20.30 -10.91 4.18
CA LYS A 37 19.72 -9.93 3.29
C LYS A 37 19.27 -8.69 4.08
N VAL A 38 19.69 -7.51 3.62
CA VAL A 38 19.15 -6.23 4.11
C VAL A 38 17.79 -6.02 3.46
N LEU A 39 16.73 -5.91 4.24
CA LEU A 39 15.40 -5.59 3.75
C LEU A 39 15.24 -4.07 3.60
N VAL A 40 14.76 -3.64 2.46
CA VAL A 40 14.48 -2.24 2.16
C VAL A 40 13.02 -1.95 2.47
N VAL A 41 12.77 -1.03 3.42
CA VAL A 41 11.43 -0.58 3.79
C VAL A 41 11.22 0.84 3.29
N ALA A 42 10.22 1.05 2.45
CA ALA A 42 9.85 2.36 1.95
C ALA A 42 8.85 3.04 2.88
N HIS A 43 9.30 4.01 3.68
CA HIS A 43 8.50 4.81 4.60
C HIS A 43 7.48 5.64 3.82
N ARG A 44 6.19 5.35 3.99
CA ARG A 44 5.04 5.95 3.27
C ARG A 44 5.10 5.81 1.74
N GLY A 45 5.82 4.79 1.25
CA GLY A 45 6.01 4.55 -0.18
C GLY A 45 7.02 5.48 -0.85
N ASP A 46 6.98 5.58 -2.17
CA ASP A 46 7.85 6.47 -2.99
C ASP A 46 7.33 7.93 -2.96
N TRP A 47 7.44 8.58 -1.82
CA TRP A 47 6.96 9.95 -1.59
C TRP A 47 7.72 11.03 -2.39
N ARG A 48 8.83 10.69 -3.04
CA ARG A 48 9.58 11.62 -3.90
C ARG A 48 8.93 11.81 -5.26
N ASN A 49 8.36 10.74 -5.82
CA ASN A 49 7.80 10.75 -7.17
C ASN A 49 6.26 10.75 -7.16
N ALA A 50 5.63 10.45 -6.01
CA ALA A 50 4.19 10.45 -5.83
C ALA A 50 3.82 11.03 -4.43
N PRO A 51 2.55 11.36 -4.14
CA PRO A 51 2.16 11.71 -2.79
C PRO A 51 2.46 10.59 -1.79
N GLU A 52 2.96 10.94 -0.59
CA GLU A 52 3.12 9.98 0.50
C GLU A 52 1.80 9.24 0.79
N ASN A 53 1.88 7.97 1.17
CA ASN A 53 0.71 7.17 1.53
C ASN A 53 -0.36 7.08 0.41
N SER A 54 0.05 7.17 -0.87
CA SER A 54 -0.83 7.01 -2.04
C SER A 54 -0.65 5.66 -2.72
N LEU A 55 -1.70 5.18 -3.42
CA LEU A 55 -1.60 3.96 -4.22
C LEU A 55 -0.48 4.04 -5.26
N GLN A 56 -0.26 5.24 -5.87
CA GLN A 56 0.82 5.43 -6.83
C GLN A 56 2.20 5.28 -6.20
N ALA A 57 2.41 5.81 -4.97
CA ALA A 57 3.68 5.64 -4.26
C ALA A 57 3.98 4.16 -3.98
N PHE A 58 2.97 3.38 -3.67
CA PHE A 58 3.11 1.94 -3.43
C PHE A 58 3.35 1.16 -4.73
N GLN A 59 2.68 1.52 -5.82
CA GLN A 59 2.93 0.96 -7.16
C GLN A 59 4.38 1.19 -7.60
N ASN A 60 4.92 2.39 -7.38
CA ASN A 60 6.30 2.72 -7.68
C ASN A 60 7.26 1.83 -6.87
N CYS A 61 7.02 1.62 -5.58
CA CYS A 61 7.83 0.74 -4.73
C CYS A 61 7.83 -0.70 -5.26
N MET A 62 6.67 -1.24 -5.66
CA MET A 62 6.59 -2.57 -6.26
C MET A 62 7.37 -2.64 -7.58
N ALA A 63 7.28 -1.61 -8.43
CA ALA A 63 8.02 -1.55 -9.69
C ALA A 63 9.54 -1.46 -9.49
N MET A 64 10.00 -0.84 -8.40
CA MET A 64 11.41 -0.75 -8.02
C MET A 64 11.95 -2.02 -7.33
N GLY A 65 11.08 -2.99 -7.00
CA GLY A 65 11.49 -4.20 -6.29
C GLY A 65 11.82 -3.96 -4.81
N VAL A 66 11.18 -2.97 -4.16
CA VAL A 66 11.28 -2.74 -2.71
C VAL A 66 10.66 -3.93 -1.95
N ASP A 67 11.28 -4.37 -0.86
CA ASP A 67 10.84 -5.55 -0.12
C ASP A 67 9.58 -5.30 0.72
N MET A 68 9.43 -4.09 1.27
CA MET A 68 8.33 -3.72 2.16
C MET A 68 7.97 -2.25 2.01
N ILE A 69 6.68 -1.95 2.08
CA ILE A 69 6.19 -0.58 2.30
C ILE A 69 5.76 -0.41 3.76
N GLU A 70 5.98 0.76 4.30
CA GLU A 70 5.37 1.17 5.56
C GLU A 70 4.20 2.10 5.24
N ILE A 71 3.09 1.97 6.00
CA ILE A 71 1.87 2.73 5.86
C ILE A 71 1.32 3.17 7.22
N ASP A 72 0.66 4.31 7.25
CA ASP A 72 0.03 4.87 8.45
C ASP A 72 -1.50 4.76 8.39
N LEU A 73 -2.14 4.47 9.53
CA LEU A 73 -3.59 4.33 9.62
C LEU A 73 -4.27 5.47 10.38
N LYS A 74 -5.44 5.87 9.88
CA LYS A 74 -6.44 6.70 10.59
C LYS A 74 -7.84 6.16 10.35
N MET A 75 -8.73 6.42 11.32
CA MET A 75 -10.14 6.08 11.25
C MET A 75 -10.95 7.30 10.83
N THR A 76 -11.87 7.12 9.87
CA THR A 76 -12.84 8.13 9.45
C THR A 76 -14.04 8.17 10.41
N LYS A 77 -14.90 9.20 10.26
CA LYS A 77 -16.14 9.35 11.01
C LYS A 77 -17.11 8.16 10.85
N ASP A 78 -17.11 7.53 9.69
CA ASP A 78 -17.92 6.35 9.35
C ASP A 78 -17.16 5.02 9.49
N ASN A 79 -16.12 5.00 10.36
CA ASN A 79 -15.34 3.82 10.73
C ASN A 79 -14.65 3.10 9.55
N GLN A 80 -14.18 3.85 8.55
CA GLN A 80 -13.34 3.31 7.50
C GLN A 80 -11.87 3.57 7.82
N LEU A 81 -11.00 2.56 7.63
CA LEU A 81 -9.55 2.74 7.75
C LEU A 81 -8.99 3.34 6.47
N VAL A 82 -8.35 4.49 6.60
CA VAL A 82 -7.68 5.22 5.51
C VAL A 82 -6.19 5.36 5.79
N ILE A 83 -5.41 5.54 4.73
CA ILE A 83 -3.95 5.69 4.81
C ILE A 83 -3.61 7.16 4.94
N MET A 84 -3.18 7.55 6.15
CA MET A 84 -2.84 8.94 6.48
C MET A 84 -1.96 8.97 7.72
N HIS A 85 -0.86 9.72 7.67
CA HIS A 85 0.03 9.86 8.83
C HIS A 85 -0.54 10.79 9.90
N ASP A 86 -0.92 12.00 9.51
CA ASP A 86 -1.35 13.04 10.43
C ASP A 86 -2.80 12.83 10.90
N ASN A 87 -3.16 13.37 12.03
CA ASN A 87 -4.56 13.39 12.48
C ASN A 87 -5.43 14.35 11.64
N THR A 88 -4.80 15.26 10.88
CA THR A 88 -5.47 16.22 10.00
C THR A 88 -5.03 16.01 8.55
N ILE A 89 -5.87 16.45 7.60
CA ILE A 89 -5.59 16.34 6.17
C ILE A 89 -4.82 17.54 5.59
N ASP A 90 -4.51 18.53 6.41
CA ASP A 90 -4.03 19.88 6.00
C ASP A 90 -2.70 19.84 5.23
N ARG A 91 -1.74 19.04 5.71
CA ARG A 91 -0.39 19.00 5.14
C ARG A 91 -0.37 18.32 3.79
N THR A 92 -1.04 17.19 3.69
CA THR A 92 -0.92 16.26 2.56
C THR A 92 -2.06 16.34 1.56
N THR A 93 -3.08 17.19 1.80
CA THR A 93 -4.20 17.37 0.87
C THR A 93 -4.51 18.84 0.62
N ASP A 94 -5.43 19.14 -0.31
CA ASP A 94 -6.01 20.46 -0.56
C ASP A 94 -7.15 20.81 0.42
N GLY A 95 -7.51 19.88 1.34
CA GLY A 95 -8.49 20.09 2.39
C GLY A 95 -7.87 20.55 3.72
N LYS A 96 -8.73 20.69 4.74
CA LYS A 96 -8.35 21.04 6.12
C LYS A 96 -9.24 20.29 7.12
N GLY A 97 -8.74 20.06 8.33
CA GLY A 97 -9.49 19.45 9.42
C GLY A 97 -9.05 18.02 9.75
N LYS A 98 -9.68 17.43 10.76
CA LYS A 98 -9.32 16.11 11.25
C LYS A 98 -9.89 15.02 10.34
N VAL A 99 -9.15 13.94 10.14
CA VAL A 99 -9.63 12.74 9.42
C VAL A 99 -10.92 12.19 10.03
N SER A 100 -10.99 12.17 11.36
CA SER A 100 -12.16 11.66 12.11
C SER A 100 -13.44 12.51 11.99
N ASP A 101 -13.34 13.72 11.45
CA ASP A 101 -14.51 14.62 11.27
C ASP A 101 -15.23 14.33 9.93
N TYR A 102 -14.60 13.59 9.02
CA TYR A 102 -15.07 13.29 7.68
C TYR A 102 -15.45 11.81 7.51
N THR A 103 -16.49 11.55 6.74
CA THR A 103 -16.76 10.24 6.16
C THR A 103 -15.77 9.94 5.04
N LEU A 104 -15.62 8.66 4.67
CA LEU A 104 -14.80 8.28 3.52
C LEU A 104 -15.24 9.01 2.23
N ALA A 105 -16.56 9.12 2.00
CA ALA A 105 -17.10 9.79 0.82
C ALA A 105 -16.72 11.29 0.76
N GLU A 106 -16.63 11.95 1.91
CA GLU A 106 -16.17 13.35 2.01
C GLU A 106 -14.66 13.45 1.78
N LEU A 107 -13.85 12.57 2.40
CA LEU A 107 -12.40 12.54 2.20
C LEU A 107 -12.00 12.30 0.74
N ARG A 108 -12.78 11.53 -0.01
CA ARG A 108 -12.53 11.27 -1.43
C ARG A 108 -12.64 12.51 -2.33
N LYS A 109 -13.23 13.57 -1.87
CA LYS A 109 -13.32 14.85 -2.60
C LYS A 109 -12.00 15.62 -2.57
N PHE A 110 -11.17 15.39 -1.56
CA PHE A 110 -9.86 16.05 -1.44
C PHE A 110 -8.80 15.31 -2.28
N ARG A 111 -7.81 16.10 -2.71
CA ARG A 111 -6.69 15.62 -3.53
C ARG A 111 -5.39 15.68 -2.73
N LEU A 112 -4.59 14.62 -2.86
CA LEU A 112 -3.28 14.55 -2.23
C LEU A 112 -2.30 15.54 -2.89
N LYS A 113 -1.42 16.11 -2.08
CA LYS A 113 -0.28 16.91 -2.50
C LYS A 113 0.96 16.02 -2.60
N ASN A 114 1.82 16.29 -3.59
CA ASN A 114 3.14 15.67 -3.66
C ASN A 114 4.11 16.31 -2.65
N GLY A 115 5.34 15.77 -2.55
CA GLY A 115 6.36 16.28 -1.63
C GLY A 115 6.76 17.74 -1.82
N LEU A 116 6.38 18.38 -2.94
CA LEU A 116 6.57 19.82 -3.22
C LEU A 116 5.35 20.66 -2.87
N GLY A 117 4.32 20.08 -2.24
CA GLY A 117 3.07 20.77 -1.88
C GLY A 117 2.11 21.02 -3.04
N ARG A 118 2.36 20.48 -4.23
CA ARG A 118 1.49 20.62 -5.41
C ARG A 118 0.35 19.62 -5.34
N VAL A 119 -0.88 20.08 -5.55
CA VAL A 119 -2.08 19.24 -5.63
C VAL A 119 -1.98 18.33 -6.85
N THR A 120 -2.30 17.06 -6.65
CA THR A 120 -2.30 16.02 -7.70
C THR A 120 -3.74 15.55 -7.98
N PHE A 121 -3.92 14.55 -8.82
CA PHE A 121 -5.22 13.91 -9.05
C PHE A 121 -5.48 12.71 -8.10
N HIS A 122 -4.50 12.34 -7.26
CA HIS A 122 -4.63 11.22 -6.33
C HIS A 122 -5.49 11.60 -5.11
N SER A 123 -6.24 10.64 -4.59
CA SER A 123 -7.05 10.76 -3.37
C SER A 123 -6.49 9.87 -2.25
N ILE A 124 -6.95 10.12 -1.01
CA ILE A 124 -6.61 9.31 0.16
C ILE A 124 -7.11 7.87 -0.06
N PRO A 125 -6.25 6.84 -0.02
CA PRO A 125 -6.68 5.46 -0.17
C PRO A 125 -7.20 4.87 1.15
N THR A 126 -8.02 3.81 1.06
CA THR A 126 -8.38 2.97 2.19
C THR A 126 -7.34 1.87 2.40
N LEU A 127 -7.32 1.28 3.61
CA LEU A 127 -6.49 0.09 3.86
C LEU A 127 -6.90 -1.07 2.94
N GLU A 128 -8.18 -1.26 2.68
CA GLU A 128 -8.66 -2.32 1.79
C GLU A 128 -8.06 -2.19 0.37
N GLU A 129 -8.08 -0.98 -0.20
CA GLU A 129 -7.48 -0.73 -1.53
C GLU A 129 -5.98 -1.02 -1.56
N VAL A 130 -5.26 -0.68 -0.48
CA VAL A 130 -3.83 -0.98 -0.38
C VAL A 130 -3.59 -2.48 -0.28
N LEU A 131 -4.35 -3.20 0.57
CA LEU A 131 -4.24 -4.65 0.70
C LEU A 131 -4.48 -5.37 -0.64
N GLU A 132 -5.54 -4.99 -1.36
CA GLU A 132 -5.83 -5.56 -2.70
C GLU A 132 -4.72 -5.25 -3.72
N LEU A 133 -4.19 -4.04 -3.73
CA LEU A 133 -3.12 -3.63 -4.64
C LEU A 133 -1.84 -4.44 -4.41
N THR A 134 -1.48 -4.68 -3.15
CA THR A 134 -0.18 -5.22 -2.72
C THR A 134 -0.19 -6.74 -2.54
N LYS A 135 -1.36 -7.36 -2.56
CA LYS A 135 -1.56 -8.79 -2.31
C LYS A 135 -0.55 -9.68 -3.06
N GLY A 136 0.27 -10.42 -2.30
CA GLY A 136 1.29 -11.33 -2.82
C GLY A 136 2.48 -10.68 -3.51
N LYS A 137 2.56 -9.35 -3.57
CA LYS A 137 3.59 -8.62 -4.34
C LYS A 137 4.67 -7.98 -3.46
N ILE A 138 4.30 -7.44 -2.31
CA ILE A 138 5.19 -6.71 -1.40
C ILE A 138 4.70 -6.88 0.04
N LEU A 139 5.61 -6.83 1.01
CA LEU A 139 5.24 -6.82 2.41
C LEU A 139 4.75 -5.45 2.86
N ILE A 140 3.90 -5.43 3.89
CA ILE A 140 3.39 -4.20 4.48
C ILE A 140 3.76 -4.15 5.96
N ASN A 141 4.36 -3.06 6.40
CA ASN A 141 4.46 -2.66 7.80
C ASN A 141 3.35 -1.64 8.10
N ILE A 142 2.42 -2.00 8.98
CA ILE A 142 1.29 -1.12 9.34
C ILE A 142 1.65 -0.38 10.62
N ASP A 143 2.04 0.90 10.52
CA ASP A 143 2.22 1.76 11.69
C ASP A 143 0.85 2.13 12.29
N LYS A 144 0.80 2.18 13.63
CA LYS A 144 -0.43 2.44 14.41
C LYS A 144 -1.55 1.40 14.18
N GLY A 145 -1.23 0.25 13.54
CA GLY A 145 -2.20 -0.81 13.32
C GLY A 145 -2.75 -1.42 14.60
N TYR A 146 -1.98 -1.35 15.71
CA TYR A 146 -2.43 -1.84 17.01
C TYR A 146 -3.67 -1.09 17.53
N ASP A 147 -3.76 0.22 17.29
CA ASP A 147 -4.90 1.04 17.70
C ASP A 147 -6.21 0.62 17.03
N TYR A 148 -6.13 -0.08 15.89
CA TYR A 148 -7.25 -0.53 15.05
C TYR A 148 -7.19 -2.03 14.77
N PHE A 149 -6.63 -2.82 15.69
CA PHE A 149 -6.31 -4.23 15.46
C PHE A 149 -7.49 -5.06 14.94
N GLN A 150 -8.68 -4.86 15.49
CA GLN A 150 -9.88 -5.62 15.12
C GLN A 150 -10.32 -5.32 13.67
N GLU A 151 -10.30 -4.05 13.28
CA GLU A 151 -10.66 -3.58 11.95
C GLU A 151 -9.63 -4.03 10.91
N VAL A 152 -8.35 -3.90 11.23
CA VAL A 152 -7.23 -4.40 10.40
C VAL A 152 -7.37 -5.90 10.19
N TYR A 153 -7.55 -6.68 11.26
CA TYR A 153 -7.70 -8.13 11.16
C TYR A 153 -8.87 -8.55 10.26
N LYS A 154 -10.04 -7.90 10.41
CA LYS A 154 -11.21 -8.14 9.56
C LYS A 154 -10.90 -7.89 8.08
N LEU A 155 -10.17 -6.82 7.76
CA LEU A 155 -9.79 -6.53 6.39
C LEU A 155 -8.76 -7.53 5.85
N LEU A 156 -7.77 -7.93 6.63
CA LEU A 156 -6.80 -8.97 6.23
C LEU A 156 -7.49 -10.29 5.88
N VAL A 157 -8.47 -10.71 6.70
CA VAL A 157 -9.28 -11.92 6.41
C VAL A 157 -10.10 -11.73 5.14
N LYS A 158 -10.79 -10.60 5.00
CA LYS A 158 -11.65 -10.29 3.85
C LYS A 158 -10.85 -10.30 2.54
N THR A 159 -9.67 -9.69 2.52
CA THR A 159 -8.80 -9.58 1.34
C THR A 159 -7.91 -10.80 1.13
N GLN A 160 -7.88 -11.73 2.10
CA GLN A 160 -6.99 -12.91 2.09
C GLN A 160 -5.51 -12.51 1.97
N THR A 161 -5.08 -11.54 2.80
CA THR A 161 -3.71 -11.00 2.82
C THR A 161 -2.98 -11.27 4.13
N ILE A 162 -3.45 -12.29 4.89
CA ILE A 162 -2.76 -12.81 6.08
C ILE A 162 -1.57 -13.68 5.68
#